data_55e041bb8d5715731ad2887f9471fcd8
#
_entry.id   55e041bb8d5715731ad2887f9471fcd8
#
_cell.length_a   1.000
_cell.length_b   1.000
_cell.length_c   1.000
_cell.angle_alpha   90.00
_cell.angle_beta   90.00
_cell.angle_gamma   90.00
#
_symmetry.space_group_name_H-M   'P 1'
#
loop_
_entity.id
_entity.type
_entity.pdbx_description
1 polymer ?
#
loop_
_entity_poly.entity_id
_entity_poly.type
_entity_poly.pdbx_seq_one_letter_code
_entity_poly.pdbx_strand_id
1 'polypeptide(L)'
;VEFKADVVVLGAGMVGVSAALHLQQRGRDVILVDRHQLAGEETSYGNAGLIERASVFPYMFPRDFGQILRYALNRAPHVRYAIADLPALLPWLVRYYLASSPARALHSAMAELPLIRRSLIEHEALIGEAGVPQLLRKTGWIKLFRSEATLKGALHDRDRARQYGVEGETLDAKDIAEREPGLTGDFAGGIYWPTPGFVPDPGALAKAYAALFARKGGRFLVGDARTLEQGGGGWRIAGADGAIVAREIVVALGPWSDQVFRRLGYSIPLAVKRGYHLHLRPRGNAVLNHPVLDSDSGFLLAPMNRGIRLTTGVEFARRDAPPTPIQVERALPRARALFPLGDPVEATPWMGARPCLPDMLPVIGKAPRHNGLWFDFGHQHHGLTLGPATGRLLAEMMTGETPFADPTPFAVERFG
;
A
#
# COMPACT_ATOMS: atom_id res chain seq x y z
N VAL A 1 35.61 -1.03 -4.63
CA VAL A 1 35.28 -0.46 -3.30
C VAL A 1 34.33 -1.42 -2.59
N GLU A 2 34.43 -1.53 -1.27
CA GLU A 2 33.51 -2.33 -0.46
C GLU A 2 32.86 -1.43 0.58
N PHE A 3 31.53 -1.38 0.57
CA PHE A 3 30.71 -0.66 1.53
C PHE A 3 30.23 -1.61 2.61
N LYS A 4 30.46 -1.28 3.90
CA LYS A 4 30.10 -2.12 5.05
C LYS A 4 29.05 -1.44 5.92
N ALA A 5 28.12 -2.23 6.46
CA ALA A 5 27.12 -1.79 7.42
C ALA A 5 26.75 -2.92 8.39
N ASP A 6 26.01 -2.61 9.44
CA ASP A 6 25.37 -3.62 10.29
C ASP A 6 24.21 -4.27 9.55
N VAL A 7 23.37 -3.43 8.92
CA VAL A 7 22.15 -3.84 8.23
C VAL A 7 22.10 -3.23 6.84
N VAL A 8 21.70 -4.02 5.83
CA VAL A 8 21.29 -3.52 4.54
C VAL A 8 19.78 -3.72 4.38
N VAL A 9 19.08 -2.64 4.05
CA VAL A 9 17.66 -2.68 3.69
C VAL A 9 17.52 -2.65 2.19
N LEU A 10 16.91 -3.68 1.59
CA LEU A 10 16.67 -3.81 0.16
C LEU A 10 15.28 -3.27 -0.21
N GLY A 11 15.26 -2.22 -1.02
CA GLY A 11 14.07 -1.52 -1.48
C GLY A 11 13.89 -0.17 -0.79
N ALA A 12 13.87 0.91 -1.58
CA ALA A 12 13.64 2.29 -1.09
C ALA A 12 12.19 2.76 -1.34
N GLY A 13 11.22 1.85 -1.29
CA GLY A 13 9.82 2.20 -1.15
C GLY A 13 9.50 2.68 0.27
N MET A 14 8.25 3.09 0.53
CA MET A 14 7.80 3.58 1.84
C MET A 14 8.18 2.64 2.98
N VAL A 15 8.00 1.33 2.79
CA VAL A 15 8.30 0.30 3.80
C VAL A 15 9.79 0.27 4.11
N GLY A 16 10.64 0.12 3.07
CA GLY A 16 12.09 -0.02 3.29
C GLY A 16 12.75 1.26 3.85
N VAL A 17 12.34 2.44 3.36
CA VAL A 17 12.84 3.71 3.92
C VAL A 17 12.45 3.86 5.40
N SER A 18 11.22 3.47 5.75
CA SER A 18 10.75 3.52 7.14
C SER A 18 11.51 2.53 8.02
N ALA A 19 11.73 1.30 7.55
CA ALA A 19 12.54 0.30 8.28
C ALA A 19 13.98 0.81 8.49
N ALA A 20 14.60 1.40 7.47
CA ALA A 20 15.95 1.97 7.57
C ALA A 20 16.03 3.11 8.61
N LEU A 21 15.04 4.01 8.64
CA LEU A 21 14.96 5.09 9.63
C LEU A 21 14.81 4.55 11.04
N HIS A 22 13.90 3.61 11.28
CA HIS A 22 13.68 3.04 12.62
C HIS A 22 14.88 2.24 13.13
N LEU A 23 15.61 1.54 12.25
CA LEU A 23 16.87 0.86 12.60
C LEU A 23 17.97 1.88 12.95
N GLN A 24 18.12 2.94 12.14
CA GLN A 24 19.07 4.01 12.36
C GLN A 24 18.81 4.76 13.69
N GLN A 25 17.53 5.05 14.00
CA GLN A 25 17.13 5.67 15.27
C GLN A 25 17.53 4.82 16.50
N ARG A 26 17.71 3.50 16.29
CA ARG A 26 18.17 2.53 17.30
C ARG A 26 19.70 2.29 17.27
N GLY A 27 20.43 3.18 16.61
CA GLY A 27 21.90 3.16 16.59
C GLY A 27 22.52 2.13 15.64
N ARG A 28 21.75 1.53 14.72
CA ARG A 28 22.30 0.62 13.71
C ARG A 28 22.95 1.42 12.56
N ASP A 29 24.11 0.97 12.11
CA ASP A 29 24.66 1.45 10.83
C ASP A 29 23.91 0.78 9.68
N VAL A 30 23.20 1.59 8.86
CA VAL A 30 22.29 1.11 7.84
C VAL A 30 22.67 1.63 6.45
N ILE A 31 22.68 0.73 5.47
CA ILE A 31 22.68 1.06 4.05
C ILE A 31 21.31 0.72 3.46
N LEU A 32 20.67 1.70 2.84
CA LEU A 32 19.47 1.51 2.05
C LEU A 32 19.88 1.26 0.59
N VAL A 33 19.37 0.21 -0.04
CA VAL A 33 19.72 -0.18 -1.42
C VAL A 33 18.48 -0.24 -2.29
N ASP A 34 18.51 0.42 -3.43
CA ASP A 34 17.47 0.28 -4.46
C ASP A 34 18.11 0.20 -5.86
N ARG A 35 17.35 -0.28 -6.83
CA ARG A 35 17.73 -0.24 -8.25
C ARG A 35 17.64 1.16 -8.85
N HIS A 36 16.85 2.04 -8.27
CA HIS A 36 16.68 3.43 -8.64
C HIS A 36 17.57 4.36 -7.80
N GLN A 37 17.91 5.50 -8.37
CA GLN A 37 18.69 6.54 -7.67
C GLN A 37 17.86 7.34 -6.67
N LEU A 38 16.53 7.29 -6.76
CA LEU A 38 15.60 7.99 -5.89
C LEU A 38 14.65 7.00 -5.20
N ALA A 39 14.26 7.33 -3.98
CA ALA A 39 13.29 6.57 -3.24
C ALA A 39 11.87 6.77 -3.79
N GLY A 40 10.99 5.77 -3.61
CA GLY A 40 9.57 5.88 -3.89
C GLY A 40 9.18 5.91 -5.37
N GLU A 41 10.04 5.50 -6.29
CA GLU A 41 9.80 5.58 -7.74
C GLU A 41 8.80 4.54 -8.28
N GLU A 42 8.48 3.52 -7.49
CA GLU A 42 7.62 2.40 -7.89
C GLU A 42 6.23 2.48 -7.23
N THR A 43 5.76 1.39 -6.62
CA THR A 43 4.41 1.27 -6.03
C THR A 43 4.07 2.38 -5.04
N SER A 44 5.05 2.91 -4.30
CA SER A 44 4.85 4.02 -3.36
C SER A 44 4.42 5.31 -4.06
N TYR A 45 5.01 5.64 -5.22
CA TYR A 45 4.61 6.79 -6.04
C TYR A 45 3.13 6.77 -6.42
N GLY A 46 2.64 5.59 -6.82
CA GLY A 46 1.29 5.42 -7.34
C GLY A 46 0.20 5.26 -6.28
N ASN A 47 0.52 5.34 -5.00
CA ASN A 47 -0.47 5.19 -3.94
C ASN A 47 -1.55 6.30 -4.00
N ALA A 48 -2.76 5.98 -3.55
CA ALA A 48 -3.89 6.91 -3.52
C ALA A 48 -3.75 8.01 -2.44
N GLY A 49 -2.71 7.95 -1.63
CA GLY A 49 -2.38 8.96 -0.63
C GLY A 49 -3.09 8.83 0.71
N LEU A 50 -3.94 7.84 0.89
CA LEU A 50 -4.64 7.64 2.16
C LEU A 50 -3.74 6.92 3.17
N ILE A 51 -3.58 7.50 4.37
CA ILE A 51 -3.08 6.83 5.57
C ILE A 51 -4.32 6.31 6.29
N GLU A 52 -4.65 5.06 5.99
CA GLU A 52 -5.96 4.46 6.26
C GLU A 52 -6.07 3.97 7.71
N ARG A 53 -6.71 4.76 8.56
CA ARG A 53 -7.08 4.34 9.93
C ARG A 53 -8.46 3.69 10.02
N ALA A 54 -9.27 3.84 8.97
CA ALA A 54 -10.63 3.32 8.93
C ALA A 54 -10.75 1.92 8.31
N SER A 55 -9.68 1.43 7.67
CA SER A 55 -9.66 0.15 6.95
C SER A 55 -9.35 -1.02 7.88
N VAL A 56 -10.25 -1.31 8.84
CA VAL A 56 -10.09 -2.41 9.80
C VAL A 56 -10.19 -3.78 9.12
N PHE A 57 -11.13 -3.91 8.17
CA PHE A 57 -11.37 -5.19 7.51
C PHE A 57 -10.68 -5.25 6.15
N PRO A 58 -9.81 -6.25 5.91
CA PRO A 58 -9.12 -6.38 4.63
C PRO A 58 -10.10 -6.73 3.50
N TYR A 59 -9.76 -6.32 2.27
CA TYR A 59 -10.52 -6.68 1.08
C TYR A 59 -10.33 -8.16 0.76
N MET A 60 -11.29 -8.98 1.18
CA MET A 60 -11.31 -10.44 0.98
C MET A 60 -11.94 -10.85 -0.34
N PHE A 61 -11.71 -12.09 -0.76
CA PHE A 61 -12.39 -12.68 -1.90
C PHE A 61 -13.89 -12.82 -1.57
N PRO A 62 -14.81 -12.41 -2.47
CA PRO A 62 -16.24 -12.51 -2.22
C PRO A 62 -16.70 -13.95 -2.07
N ARG A 63 -17.73 -14.17 -1.26
CA ARG A 63 -18.35 -15.49 -1.06
C ARG A 63 -19.77 -15.56 -1.60
N ASP A 64 -20.33 -14.43 -2.01
CA ASP A 64 -21.61 -14.39 -2.73
C ASP A 64 -21.45 -14.88 -4.16
N PHE A 65 -22.26 -15.85 -4.57
CA PHE A 65 -22.17 -16.48 -5.88
C PHE A 65 -22.41 -15.48 -7.02
N GLY A 66 -23.38 -14.58 -6.85
CA GLY A 66 -23.68 -13.55 -7.86
C GLY A 66 -22.50 -12.60 -8.08
N GLN A 67 -21.80 -12.24 -7.00
CA GLN A 67 -20.61 -11.41 -7.07
C GLN A 67 -19.43 -12.15 -7.70
N ILE A 68 -19.24 -13.43 -7.37
CA ILE A 68 -18.22 -14.29 -8.00
C ILE A 68 -18.47 -14.41 -9.50
N LEU A 69 -19.72 -14.66 -9.91
CA LEU A 69 -20.10 -14.73 -11.34
C LEU A 69 -19.84 -13.41 -12.08
N ARG A 70 -20.18 -12.28 -11.44
CA ARG A 70 -19.89 -10.94 -12.01
C ARG A 70 -18.39 -10.72 -12.21
N TYR A 71 -17.55 -11.17 -11.28
CA TYR A 71 -16.09 -11.11 -11.39
C TYR A 71 -15.60 -12.06 -12.49
N ALA A 72 -16.08 -13.30 -12.52
CA ALA A 72 -15.73 -14.30 -13.53
C ALA A 72 -16.08 -13.84 -14.97
N LEU A 73 -17.09 -13.01 -15.12
CA LEU A 73 -17.46 -12.42 -16.43
C LEU A 73 -16.72 -11.09 -16.72
N ASN A 74 -15.76 -10.66 -15.88
CA ASN A 74 -15.08 -9.36 -16.00
C ASN A 74 -16.03 -8.15 -16.09
N ARG A 75 -17.22 -8.23 -15.44
CA ARG A 75 -18.27 -7.18 -15.50
C ARG A 75 -18.24 -6.23 -14.31
N ALA A 76 -17.40 -6.49 -13.29
CA ALA A 76 -17.25 -5.59 -12.14
C ALA A 76 -16.39 -4.37 -12.54
N PRO A 77 -16.75 -3.14 -12.12
CA PRO A 77 -15.98 -1.95 -12.47
C PRO A 77 -14.65 -1.91 -11.72
N HIS A 78 -14.60 -2.44 -10.50
CA HIS A 78 -13.44 -2.36 -9.59
C HIS A 78 -12.56 -3.62 -9.59
N VAL A 79 -12.95 -4.70 -10.30
CA VAL A 79 -12.16 -5.94 -10.40
C VAL A 79 -12.09 -6.39 -11.84
N ARG A 80 -10.88 -6.68 -12.30
CA ARG A 80 -10.59 -7.24 -13.61
C ARG A 80 -9.55 -8.34 -13.48
N TYR A 81 -9.51 -9.27 -14.42
CA TYR A 81 -8.41 -10.21 -14.58
C TYR A 81 -8.03 -10.41 -16.05
N ALA A 82 -6.75 -10.70 -16.29
CA ALA A 82 -6.25 -11.09 -17.59
C ALA A 82 -6.49 -12.58 -17.80
N ILE A 83 -7.30 -12.96 -18.80
CA ILE A 83 -7.68 -14.37 -19.06
C ILE A 83 -6.44 -15.22 -19.31
N ALA A 84 -5.47 -14.69 -20.05
CA ALA A 84 -4.22 -15.41 -20.36
C ALA A 84 -3.36 -15.72 -19.12
N ASP A 85 -3.49 -14.94 -18.06
CA ASP A 85 -2.73 -15.10 -16.82
C ASP A 85 -3.45 -15.99 -15.79
N LEU A 86 -4.72 -16.34 -16.03
CA LEU A 86 -5.55 -17.07 -15.09
C LEU A 86 -4.95 -18.41 -14.64
N PRO A 87 -4.36 -19.25 -15.51
CA PRO A 87 -3.74 -20.50 -15.07
C PRO A 87 -2.61 -20.28 -14.04
N ALA A 88 -1.81 -19.24 -14.21
CA ALA A 88 -0.72 -18.91 -13.29
C ALA A 88 -1.23 -18.33 -11.97
N LEU A 89 -2.35 -17.62 -11.99
CA LEU A 89 -2.95 -16.97 -10.82
C LEU A 89 -3.86 -17.90 -10.02
N LEU A 90 -4.39 -18.97 -10.63
CA LEU A 90 -5.39 -19.84 -10.03
C LEU A 90 -4.95 -20.45 -8.69
N PRO A 91 -3.72 -20.96 -8.51
CA PRO A 91 -3.29 -21.48 -7.21
C PRO A 91 -3.33 -20.43 -6.10
N TRP A 92 -2.98 -19.18 -6.43
CA TRP A 92 -3.06 -18.07 -5.49
C TRP A 92 -4.51 -17.66 -5.21
N LEU A 93 -5.36 -17.58 -6.23
CA LEU A 93 -6.78 -17.26 -6.08
C LEU A 93 -7.52 -18.28 -5.20
N VAL A 94 -7.20 -19.57 -5.34
CA VAL A 94 -7.74 -20.63 -4.46
C VAL A 94 -7.31 -20.39 -3.00
N ARG A 95 -6.04 -20.11 -2.74
CA ARG A 95 -5.55 -19.79 -1.40
C ARG A 95 -6.24 -18.53 -0.84
N TYR A 96 -6.41 -17.51 -1.69
CA TYR A 96 -7.09 -16.28 -1.31
C TYR A 96 -8.57 -16.53 -0.95
N TYR A 97 -9.29 -17.34 -1.74
CA TYR A 97 -10.64 -17.75 -1.41
C TYR A 97 -10.72 -18.52 -0.07
N LEU A 98 -9.82 -19.46 0.15
CA LEU A 98 -9.76 -20.21 1.40
C LEU A 98 -9.42 -19.34 2.61
N ALA A 99 -8.53 -18.38 2.46
CA ALA A 99 -8.19 -17.39 3.49
C ALA A 99 -9.32 -16.39 3.76
N SER A 100 -10.26 -16.23 2.83
CA SER A 100 -11.36 -15.26 2.93
C SER A 100 -12.59 -15.77 3.70
N SER A 101 -12.45 -16.82 4.54
CA SER A 101 -13.54 -17.19 5.45
C SER A 101 -13.77 -16.10 6.51
N PRO A 102 -15.02 -15.90 7.03
CA PRO A 102 -15.28 -14.85 8.01
C PRO A 102 -14.37 -14.90 9.23
N ALA A 103 -14.08 -16.10 9.74
CA ALA A 103 -13.19 -16.28 10.90
C ALA A 103 -11.73 -15.88 10.56
N ARG A 104 -11.21 -16.28 9.40
CA ARG A 104 -9.86 -15.92 8.97
C ARG A 104 -9.75 -14.44 8.64
N ALA A 105 -10.76 -13.86 7.98
CA ALA A 105 -10.84 -12.43 7.72
C ALA A 105 -10.82 -11.60 9.00
N LEU A 106 -11.56 -12.04 10.03
CA LEU A 106 -11.54 -11.40 11.34
C LEU A 106 -10.18 -11.55 12.02
N HIS A 107 -9.55 -12.73 11.95
CA HIS A 107 -8.20 -12.95 12.46
C HIS A 107 -7.19 -11.99 11.82
N SER A 108 -7.19 -11.86 10.49
CA SER A 108 -6.31 -10.92 9.79
C SER A 108 -6.60 -9.47 10.19
N ALA A 109 -7.88 -9.08 10.29
CA ALA A 109 -8.25 -7.75 10.74
C ALA A 109 -7.73 -7.44 12.16
N MET A 110 -7.86 -8.38 13.09
CA MET A 110 -7.39 -8.19 14.47
C MET A 110 -5.87 -8.16 14.58
N ALA A 111 -5.18 -8.95 13.77
CA ALA A 111 -3.72 -8.92 13.71
C ALA A 111 -3.19 -7.57 13.18
N GLU A 112 -3.82 -7.02 12.13
CA GLU A 112 -3.37 -5.76 11.50
C GLU A 112 -3.81 -4.51 12.30
N LEU A 113 -4.84 -4.60 13.12
CA LEU A 113 -5.43 -3.47 13.84
C LEU A 113 -4.44 -2.65 14.69
N PRO A 114 -3.49 -3.23 15.44
CA PRO A 114 -2.46 -2.46 16.16
C PRO A 114 -1.58 -1.64 15.22
N LEU A 115 -1.23 -2.18 14.05
CA LEU A 115 -0.43 -1.49 13.03
C LEU A 115 -1.21 -0.31 12.43
N ILE A 116 -2.49 -0.53 12.10
CA ILE A 116 -3.40 0.51 11.57
C ILE A 116 -3.56 1.64 12.58
N ARG A 117 -3.79 1.33 13.86
CA ARG A 117 -3.91 2.33 14.93
C ARG A 117 -2.63 3.17 15.10
N ARG A 118 -1.48 2.55 14.89
CA ARG A 118 -0.18 3.20 15.03
C ARG A 118 0.23 4.01 13.80
N SER A 119 -0.29 3.70 12.62
CA SER A 119 0.16 4.17 11.32
C SER A 119 0.30 5.70 11.23
N LEU A 120 -0.75 6.45 11.56
CA LEU A 120 -0.74 7.91 11.45
C LEU A 120 0.24 8.54 12.46
N ILE A 121 0.35 7.97 13.66
CA ILE A 121 1.26 8.44 14.72
C ILE A 121 2.72 8.35 14.25
N GLU A 122 3.10 7.22 13.66
CA GLU A 122 4.45 7.03 13.13
C GLU A 122 4.72 7.92 11.91
N HIS A 123 3.71 8.12 11.05
CA HIS A 123 3.84 9.09 9.95
C HIS A 123 4.04 10.50 10.45
N GLU A 124 3.25 10.96 11.42
CA GLU A 124 3.36 12.30 11.99
C GLU A 124 4.74 12.55 12.61
N ALA A 125 5.29 11.56 13.32
CA ALA A 125 6.63 11.64 13.88
C ALA A 125 7.69 11.81 12.78
N LEU A 126 7.70 10.93 11.76
CA LEU A 126 8.67 11.00 10.66
C LEU A 126 8.50 12.24 9.79
N ILE A 127 7.26 12.69 9.53
CA ILE A 127 6.96 13.92 8.79
C ILE A 127 7.49 15.15 9.54
N GLY A 128 7.31 15.19 10.87
CA GLY A 128 7.84 16.23 11.74
C GLY A 128 9.37 16.28 11.69
N GLU A 129 10.04 15.14 11.85
CA GLU A 129 11.50 15.05 11.76
C GLU A 129 12.03 15.38 10.35
N ALA A 130 11.29 15.00 9.32
CA ALA A 130 11.64 15.32 7.94
C ALA A 130 11.45 16.81 7.59
N GLY A 131 10.65 17.53 8.38
CA GLY A 131 10.34 18.95 8.15
C GLY A 131 9.39 19.19 6.97
N VAL A 132 8.46 18.25 6.71
CA VAL A 132 7.55 18.30 5.56
C VAL A 132 6.06 18.21 5.96
N PRO A 133 5.58 19.03 6.93
CA PRO A 133 4.19 18.93 7.43
C PRO A 133 3.15 19.17 6.32
N GLN A 134 3.49 19.91 5.27
CA GLN A 134 2.62 20.18 4.12
C GLN A 134 2.30 18.93 3.29
N LEU A 135 3.04 17.83 3.45
CA LEU A 135 2.77 16.54 2.82
C LEU A 135 1.76 15.66 3.57
N LEU A 136 1.17 16.17 4.66
CA LEU A 136 0.09 15.49 5.38
C LEU A 136 -1.08 16.45 5.56
N ARG A 137 -2.26 16.04 5.10
CA ARG A 137 -3.53 16.73 5.34
C ARG A 137 -4.42 15.85 6.21
N LYS A 138 -5.01 16.41 7.25
CA LYS A 138 -5.94 15.71 8.16
C LYS A 138 -7.39 16.00 7.74
N THR A 139 -7.71 15.73 6.50
CA THR A 139 -9.02 16.01 5.91
C THR A 139 -9.99 14.85 6.00
N GLY A 140 -9.51 13.64 6.33
CA GLY A 140 -10.32 12.44 6.15
C GLY A 140 -10.64 12.15 4.67
N TRP A 141 -11.66 11.34 4.41
CA TRP A 141 -12.12 11.02 3.06
C TRP A 141 -13.60 10.61 3.04
N ILE A 142 -14.21 10.65 1.86
CA ILE A 142 -15.63 10.39 1.66
C ILE A 142 -15.82 9.15 0.78
N LYS A 143 -16.72 8.28 1.18
CA LYS A 143 -17.21 7.15 0.38
C LYS A 143 -18.66 7.42 -0.02
N LEU A 144 -18.92 7.49 -1.34
CA LEU A 144 -20.22 7.79 -1.90
C LEU A 144 -20.93 6.51 -2.36
N PHE A 145 -22.26 6.52 -2.25
CA PHE A 145 -23.15 5.44 -2.67
C PHE A 145 -24.29 6.00 -3.52
N ARG A 146 -24.55 5.33 -4.65
CA ARG A 146 -25.59 5.74 -5.59
C ARG A 146 -26.91 5.04 -5.36
N SER A 147 -26.94 3.95 -4.58
CA SER A 147 -28.14 3.21 -4.26
C SER A 147 -28.31 3.01 -2.76
N GLU A 148 -29.56 2.99 -2.30
CA GLU A 148 -29.92 2.67 -0.92
C GLU A 148 -29.40 1.29 -0.47
N ALA A 149 -29.37 0.32 -1.37
CA ALA A 149 -28.90 -1.02 -1.08
C ALA A 149 -27.40 -1.05 -0.74
N THR A 150 -26.58 -0.37 -1.55
CA THR A 150 -25.12 -0.28 -1.32
C THR A 150 -24.80 0.56 -0.09
N LEU A 151 -25.53 1.65 0.14
CA LEU A 151 -25.41 2.47 1.35
C LEU A 151 -25.73 1.65 2.61
N LYS A 152 -26.84 0.93 2.62
CA LYS A 152 -27.26 0.11 3.78
C LYS A 152 -26.21 -0.94 4.16
N GLY A 153 -25.61 -1.61 3.16
CA GLY A 153 -24.51 -2.55 3.39
C GLY A 153 -23.29 -1.87 4.02
N ALA A 154 -22.92 -0.70 3.51
CA ALA A 154 -21.78 0.06 4.02
C ALA A 154 -22.01 0.63 5.42
N LEU A 155 -23.22 1.02 5.76
CA LEU A 155 -23.59 1.45 7.13
C LEU A 155 -23.44 0.30 8.13
N HIS A 156 -23.81 -0.92 7.74
CA HIS A 156 -23.58 -2.11 8.57
C HIS A 156 -22.08 -2.35 8.82
N ASP A 157 -21.25 -2.25 7.79
CA ASP A 157 -19.79 -2.39 7.93
C ASP A 157 -19.17 -1.28 8.78
N ARG A 158 -19.65 -0.03 8.64
CA ARG A 158 -19.26 1.10 9.50
C ARG A 158 -19.58 0.81 10.97
N ASP A 159 -20.80 0.32 11.27
CA ASP A 159 -21.21 0.03 12.64
C ASP A 159 -20.40 -1.11 13.26
N ARG A 160 -19.99 -2.09 12.45
CA ARG A 160 -19.01 -3.10 12.87
C ARG A 160 -17.63 -2.48 13.15
N ALA A 161 -17.14 -1.58 12.31
CA ALA A 161 -15.84 -0.92 12.49
C ALA A 161 -15.79 -0.06 13.76
N ARG A 162 -16.94 0.53 14.16
CA ARG A 162 -17.06 1.30 15.41
C ARG A 162 -16.69 0.48 16.65
N GLN A 163 -16.94 -0.83 16.67
CA GLN A 163 -16.54 -1.73 17.77
C GLN A 163 -15.01 -1.80 17.94
N TYR A 164 -14.25 -1.41 16.90
CA TYR A 164 -12.80 -1.39 16.89
C TYR A 164 -12.21 0.03 17.00
N GLY A 165 -13.05 1.00 17.40
CA GLY A 165 -12.64 2.39 17.60
C GLY A 165 -12.51 3.20 16.32
N VAL A 166 -13.20 2.79 15.25
CA VAL A 166 -13.25 3.53 13.98
C VAL A 166 -14.61 4.18 13.83
N GLU A 167 -14.62 5.51 13.82
CA GLU A 167 -15.82 6.30 13.66
C GLU A 167 -15.97 6.80 12.23
N GLY A 168 -17.20 6.73 11.71
CA GLY A 168 -17.59 7.26 10.42
C GLY A 168 -18.94 7.97 10.53
N GLU A 169 -19.04 9.13 9.91
CA GLU A 169 -20.27 9.92 9.85
C GLU A 169 -21.09 9.56 8.63
N THR A 170 -22.41 9.38 8.79
CA THR A 170 -23.31 9.25 7.64
C THR A 170 -23.57 10.62 7.06
N LEU A 171 -23.48 10.75 5.74
CA LEU A 171 -23.77 11.97 5.01
C LEU A 171 -25.03 11.76 4.15
N ASP A 172 -25.96 12.70 4.21
CA ASP A 172 -27.02 12.85 3.24
C ASP A 172 -26.55 13.67 2.00
N ALA A 173 -27.43 13.90 1.04
CA ALA A 173 -27.11 14.67 -0.16
C ALA A 173 -26.73 16.12 0.14
N LYS A 174 -27.32 16.73 1.18
CA LYS A 174 -27.00 18.08 1.61
C LYS A 174 -25.62 18.14 2.26
N ASP A 175 -25.32 17.22 3.16
CA ASP A 175 -24.01 17.11 3.81
C ASP A 175 -22.88 16.92 2.79
N ILE A 176 -23.14 16.10 1.74
CA ILE A 176 -22.18 15.89 0.64
C ILE A 176 -21.96 17.19 -0.13
N ALA A 177 -23.03 17.92 -0.50
CA ALA A 177 -22.94 19.17 -1.24
C ALA A 177 -22.24 20.29 -0.43
N GLU A 178 -22.43 20.31 0.88
CA GLU A 178 -21.75 21.28 1.76
C GLU A 178 -20.24 20.99 1.88
N ARG A 179 -19.83 19.71 1.99
CA ARG A 179 -18.42 19.33 2.09
C ARG A 179 -17.68 19.37 0.76
N GLU A 180 -18.37 19.02 -0.32
CA GLU A 180 -17.83 18.91 -1.67
C GLU A 180 -18.76 19.60 -2.69
N PRO A 181 -18.79 20.94 -2.73
CA PRO A 181 -19.67 21.67 -3.64
C PRO A 181 -19.42 21.43 -5.13
N GLY A 182 -18.24 20.88 -5.46
CA GLY A 182 -17.87 20.55 -6.84
C GLY A 182 -18.40 19.20 -7.33
N LEU A 183 -18.98 18.37 -6.45
CA LEU A 183 -19.54 17.09 -6.85
C LEU A 183 -20.92 17.26 -7.51
N THR A 184 -21.16 16.44 -8.53
CA THR A 184 -22.42 16.43 -9.29
C THR A 184 -22.99 15.01 -9.36
N GLY A 185 -24.30 14.88 -9.37
CA GLY A 185 -25.02 13.61 -9.49
C GLY A 185 -25.91 13.31 -8.30
N ASP A 186 -26.69 12.24 -8.45
CA ASP A 186 -27.59 11.75 -7.41
C ASP A 186 -26.90 10.70 -6.54
N PHE A 187 -26.95 10.92 -5.24
CA PHE A 187 -26.38 10.02 -4.23
C PHE A 187 -27.48 9.59 -3.26
N ALA A 188 -27.54 8.32 -2.95
CA ALA A 188 -28.33 7.81 -1.83
C ALA A 188 -27.75 8.26 -0.48
N GLY A 189 -26.44 8.56 -0.47
CA GLY A 189 -25.72 9.09 0.68
C GLY A 189 -24.23 8.78 0.64
N GLY A 190 -23.56 9.04 1.75
CA GLY A 190 -22.13 8.82 1.90
C GLY A 190 -21.73 8.43 3.32
N ILE A 191 -20.48 8.03 3.47
CA ILE A 191 -19.81 7.90 4.76
C ILE A 191 -18.54 8.74 4.72
N TYR A 192 -18.40 9.65 5.67
CA TYR A 192 -17.19 10.40 5.90
C TYR A 192 -16.38 9.75 7.02
N TRP A 193 -15.09 9.52 6.75
CA TRP A 193 -14.13 9.00 7.69
C TRP A 193 -13.16 10.12 8.10
N PRO A 194 -13.31 10.72 9.30
CA PRO A 194 -12.55 11.90 9.69
C PRO A 194 -11.10 11.61 10.08
N THR A 195 -10.81 10.41 10.56
CA THR A 195 -9.53 10.07 11.19
C THR A 195 -8.36 9.73 10.25
N PRO A 196 -8.55 9.22 9.01
CA PRO A 196 -7.45 9.01 8.07
C PRO A 196 -6.71 10.28 7.70
N GLY A 197 -5.38 10.15 7.53
CA GLY A 197 -4.57 11.20 6.92
C GLY A 197 -4.58 11.09 5.39
N PHE A 198 -4.28 12.19 4.72
CA PHE A 198 -4.12 12.24 3.28
C PHE A 198 -2.77 12.84 2.88
N VAL A 199 -2.04 12.14 2.03
CA VAL A 199 -0.74 12.52 1.49
C VAL A 199 -0.91 12.94 0.03
N PRO A 200 -0.83 14.24 -0.31
CA PRO A 200 -1.07 14.71 -1.68
C PRO A 200 0.05 14.38 -2.65
N ASP A 201 1.19 13.88 -2.17
CA ASP A 201 2.30 13.36 -2.97
C ASP A 201 3.05 12.24 -2.24
N PRO A 202 2.61 10.98 -2.38
CA PRO A 202 3.26 9.84 -1.74
C PRO A 202 4.71 9.60 -2.18
N GLY A 203 5.04 9.93 -3.44
CA GLY A 203 6.41 9.85 -3.94
C GLY A 203 7.33 10.87 -3.26
N ALA A 204 6.87 12.13 -3.11
CA ALA A 204 7.60 13.15 -2.39
C ALA A 204 7.78 12.79 -0.91
N LEU A 205 6.79 12.17 -0.28
CA LEU A 205 6.91 11.73 1.10
C LEU A 205 7.98 10.64 1.27
N ALA A 206 8.03 9.64 0.39
CA ALA A 206 9.07 8.62 0.43
C ALA A 206 10.47 9.22 0.23
N LYS A 207 10.61 10.19 -0.70
CA LYS A 207 11.85 10.94 -0.92
C LYS A 207 12.25 11.77 0.31
N ALA A 208 11.28 12.41 0.97
CA ALA A 208 11.54 13.18 2.19
C ALA A 208 12.05 12.29 3.34
N TYR A 209 11.51 11.09 3.48
CA TYR A 209 11.99 10.10 4.45
C TYR A 209 13.39 9.59 4.10
N ALA A 210 13.68 9.34 2.82
CA ALA A 210 15.04 8.98 2.39
C ALA A 210 16.05 10.12 2.61
N ALA A 211 15.63 11.37 2.40
CA ALA A 211 16.45 12.53 2.69
C ALA A 211 16.70 12.69 4.21
N LEU A 212 15.69 12.42 5.05
CA LEU A 212 15.85 12.38 6.51
C LEU A 212 16.88 11.31 6.91
N PHE A 213 16.75 10.10 6.35
CA PHE A 213 17.69 8.99 6.58
C PHE A 213 19.12 9.40 6.24
N ALA A 214 19.34 10.03 5.08
CA ALA A 214 20.65 10.52 4.67
C ALA A 214 21.20 11.64 5.59
N ARG A 215 20.36 12.61 5.96
CA ARG A 215 20.76 13.69 6.90
C ARG A 215 21.19 13.15 8.27
N LYS A 216 20.63 12.02 8.70
CA LYS A 216 21.00 11.32 9.93
C LYS A 216 22.24 10.40 9.77
N GLY A 217 22.95 10.49 8.62
CA GLY A 217 24.17 9.72 8.34
C GLY A 217 23.95 8.36 7.69
N GLY A 218 22.71 8.01 7.31
CA GLY A 218 22.45 6.81 6.53
C GLY A 218 22.94 6.92 5.09
N ARG A 219 23.26 5.81 4.48
CA ARG A 219 23.78 5.73 3.10
C ARG A 219 22.75 5.11 2.19
N PHE A 220 22.39 5.81 1.11
CA PHE A 220 21.53 5.28 0.06
C PHE A 220 22.39 4.96 -1.17
N LEU A 221 22.42 3.69 -1.56
CA LEU A 221 23.25 3.20 -2.67
C LEU A 221 22.38 2.51 -3.73
N VAL A 222 22.78 2.63 -4.98
CA VAL A 222 22.18 1.88 -6.09
C VAL A 222 22.78 0.48 -6.12
N GLY A 223 21.92 -0.56 -6.21
CA GLY A 223 22.37 -1.95 -6.27
C GLY A 223 21.31 -2.92 -6.77
N ASP A 224 21.74 -4.13 -7.08
CA ASP A 224 20.85 -5.18 -7.57
C ASP A 224 20.61 -6.24 -6.48
N ALA A 225 19.44 -6.18 -5.87
CA ALA A 225 19.01 -7.15 -4.84
C ALA A 225 19.01 -8.61 -5.33
N ARG A 226 18.94 -8.85 -6.64
CA ARG A 226 18.99 -10.20 -7.21
C ARG A 226 20.37 -10.84 -7.07
N THR A 227 21.40 -10.05 -6.80
CA THR A 227 22.78 -10.54 -6.58
C THR A 227 23.05 -10.92 -5.13
N LEU A 228 22.03 -10.87 -4.25
CA LEU A 228 22.18 -11.19 -2.83
C LEU A 228 22.74 -12.61 -2.65
N GLU A 229 23.84 -12.70 -1.92
CA GLU A 229 24.54 -13.96 -1.58
C GLU A 229 24.91 -13.96 -0.11
N GLN A 230 24.84 -15.15 0.52
CA GLN A 230 25.30 -15.38 1.89
C GLN A 230 26.71 -15.96 1.86
N GLY A 231 27.64 -15.39 2.62
CA GLY A 231 29.01 -15.88 2.71
C GLY A 231 29.84 -15.10 3.75
N GLY A 232 30.90 -15.70 4.22
CA GLY A 232 31.82 -15.02 5.15
C GLY A 232 31.22 -14.59 6.49
N GLY A 233 30.14 -15.23 6.95
CA GLY A 233 29.43 -14.88 8.17
C GLY A 233 28.45 -13.71 8.01
N GLY A 234 28.16 -13.28 6.80
CA GLY A 234 27.23 -12.20 6.50
C GLY A 234 26.64 -12.30 5.10
N TRP A 235 26.28 -11.16 4.53
CA TRP A 235 25.61 -11.03 3.24
C TRP A 235 26.36 -10.06 2.33
N ARG A 236 26.29 -10.33 1.03
CA ARG A 236 26.93 -9.52 -0.01
C ARG A 236 25.95 -9.24 -1.16
N ILE A 237 26.02 -8.02 -1.71
CA ILE A 237 25.20 -7.55 -2.83
C ILE A 237 26.10 -6.75 -3.77
N ALA A 238 25.84 -6.84 -5.08
CA ALA A 238 26.48 -5.96 -6.05
C ALA A 238 25.82 -4.58 -6.05
N GLY A 239 26.58 -3.56 -5.69
CA GLY A 239 26.23 -2.16 -5.85
C GLY A 239 26.84 -1.58 -7.12
N ALA A 240 26.33 -0.44 -7.59
CA ALA A 240 26.84 0.26 -8.76
C ALA A 240 28.31 0.68 -8.62
N ASP A 241 28.71 1.11 -7.42
CA ASP A 241 30.04 1.63 -7.14
C ASP A 241 30.94 0.62 -6.37
N GLY A 242 30.49 -0.59 -6.20
CA GLY A 242 31.24 -1.65 -5.52
C GLY A 242 30.34 -2.60 -4.73
N ALA A 243 30.97 -3.55 -4.03
CA ALA A 243 30.23 -4.52 -3.24
C ALA A 243 29.69 -3.90 -1.95
N ILE A 244 28.50 -4.30 -1.57
CA ILE A 244 27.84 -3.91 -0.31
C ILE A 244 27.75 -5.16 0.57
N VAL A 245 28.26 -5.08 1.79
CA VAL A 245 28.27 -6.20 2.73
C VAL A 245 27.68 -5.81 4.08
N ALA A 246 26.93 -6.73 4.68
CA ALA A 246 26.32 -6.53 5.98
C ALA A 246 26.18 -7.84 6.75
N ARG A 247 26.00 -7.73 8.06
CA ARG A 247 25.65 -8.89 8.91
C ARG A 247 24.19 -9.29 8.74
N GLU A 248 23.34 -8.31 8.51
CA GLU A 248 21.89 -8.50 8.41
C GLU A 248 21.31 -7.83 7.17
N ILE A 249 20.28 -8.45 6.60
CA ILE A 249 19.55 -8.00 5.43
C ILE A 249 18.06 -7.91 5.77
N VAL A 250 17.42 -6.82 5.35
CA VAL A 250 15.97 -6.67 5.33
C VAL A 250 15.48 -6.69 3.88
N VAL A 251 14.63 -7.62 3.52
CA VAL A 251 13.97 -7.65 2.19
C VAL A 251 12.67 -6.87 2.27
N ALA A 252 12.66 -5.64 1.72
CA ALA A 252 11.53 -4.73 1.66
C ALA A 252 11.19 -4.31 0.20
N LEU A 253 11.34 -5.25 -0.74
CA LEU A 253 11.25 -5.02 -2.19
C LEU A 253 9.81 -4.99 -2.73
N GLY A 254 8.80 -4.98 -1.83
CA GLY A 254 7.39 -4.95 -2.22
C GLY A 254 7.06 -6.10 -3.19
N PRO A 255 6.50 -5.79 -4.39
CA PRO A 255 6.10 -6.83 -5.35
C PRO A 255 7.27 -7.58 -5.99
N TRP A 256 8.52 -7.14 -5.81
CA TRP A 256 9.73 -7.82 -6.31
C TRP A 256 10.44 -8.65 -5.25
N SER A 257 9.90 -8.78 -4.05
CA SER A 257 10.51 -9.60 -2.98
C SER A 257 10.68 -11.06 -3.37
N ASP A 258 9.84 -11.56 -4.27
CA ASP A 258 9.93 -12.92 -4.81
C ASP A 258 11.23 -13.19 -5.59
N GLN A 259 11.85 -12.17 -6.17
CA GLN A 259 13.12 -12.30 -6.89
C GLN A 259 14.29 -12.64 -5.95
N VAL A 260 14.16 -12.36 -4.66
CA VAL A 260 15.13 -12.68 -3.61
C VAL A 260 14.74 -13.92 -2.84
N PHE A 261 13.56 -13.95 -2.23
CA PHE A 261 13.21 -15.05 -1.32
C PHE A 261 13.11 -16.41 -2.02
N ARG A 262 12.68 -16.48 -3.30
CA ARG A 262 12.63 -17.74 -4.06
C ARG A 262 14.01 -18.33 -4.32
N ARG A 263 15.01 -17.48 -4.62
CA ARG A 263 16.40 -17.91 -4.80
C ARG A 263 17.02 -18.46 -3.52
N LEU A 264 16.54 -17.96 -2.37
CA LEU A 264 16.91 -18.45 -1.05
C LEU A 264 16.05 -19.65 -0.59
N GLY A 265 15.25 -20.21 -1.49
CA GLY A 265 14.47 -21.41 -1.25
C GLY A 265 13.16 -21.22 -0.47
N TYR A 266 12.67 -19.99 -0.26
CA TYR A 266 11.36 -19.76 0.36
C TYR A 266 10.22 -19.83 -0.65
N SER A 267 9.10 -20.45 -0.25
CA SER A 267 7.90 -20.61 -1.06
C SER A 267 6.74 -19.78 -0.48
N ILE A 268 6.89 -18.45 -0.53
CA ILE A 268 5.88 -17.52 -0.03
C ILE A 268 4.90 -17.22 -1.16
N PRO A 269 3.57 -17.32 -0.94
CA PRO A 269 2.56 -17.13 -1.98
C PRO A 269 2.30 -15.64 -2.25
N LEU A 270 3.32 -14.93 -2.73
CA LEU A 270 3.22 -13.52 -3.12
C LEU A 270 2.67 -13.44 -4.55
N ALA A 271 1.59 -12.68 -4.72
CA ALA A 271 1.07 -12.29 -6.02
C ALA A 271 0.92 -10.77 -6.09
N VAL A 272 0.59 -10.26 -7.27
CA VAL A 272 0.35 -8.83 -7.46
C VAL A 272 -1.10 -8.56 -7.82
N LYS A 273 -1.64 -7.48 -7.26
CA LYS A 273 -2.88 -6.84 -7.71
C LYS A 273 -2.49 -5.52 -8.36
N ARG A 274 -2.60 -5.46 -9.70
CA ARG A 274 -2.26 -4.25 -10.45
C ARG A 274 -3.35 -3.19 -10.25
N GLY A 275 -2.96 -1.93 -10.33
CA GLY A 275 -3.87 -0.79 -10.29
C GLY A 275 -3.36 0.33 -11.18
N TYR A 276 -4.27 1.14 -11.67
CA TYR A 276 -3.95 2.24 -12.58
C TYR A 276 -4.38 3.57 -11.99
N HIS A 277 -3.67 4.62 -12.31
CA HIS A 277 -4.14 5.97 -12.09
C HIS A 277 -3.81 6.91 -13.25
N LEU A 278 -4.56 8.01 -13.31
CA LEU A 278 -4.35 9.11 -14.24
C LEU A 278 -4.61 10.41 -13.48
N HIS A 279 -3.73 11.41 -13.63
CA HIS A 279 -4.01 12.74 -13.11
C HIS A 279 -4.76 13.56 -14.15
N LEU A 280 -5.74 14.31 -13.68
CA LEU A 280 -6.57 15.18 -14.50
C LEU A 280 -6.51 16.60 -13.91
N ARG A 281 -6.48 17.59 -14.77
CA ARG A 281 -6.61 18.97 -14.35
C ARG A 281 -8.05 19.24 -13.92
N PRO A 282 -8.33 19.96 -12.83
CA PRO A 282 -9.67 20.43 -12.56
C PRO A 282 -10.10 21.41 -13.66
N ARG A 283 -11.39 21.44 -13.99
CA ARG A 283 -11.95 22.38 -14.97
C ARG A 283 -12.35 23.67 -14.26
N GLY A 284 -11.93 24.80 -14.79
CA GLY A 284 -12.15 26.11 -14.16
C GLY A 284 -11.54 26.18 -12.76
N ASN A 285 -12.30 26.72 -11.81
CA ASN A 285 -11.90 26.87 -10.40
C ASN A 285 -12.43 25.74 -9.50
N ALA A 286 -12.75 24.57 -10.06
CA ALA A 286 -13.26 23.46 -9.28
C ALA A 286 -12.19 22.93 -8.31
N VAL A 287 -12.57 22.80 -7.03
CA VAL A 287 -11.73 22.28 -5.95
C VAL A 287 -12.36 21.01 -5.40
N LEU A 288 -11.57 19.97 -5.28
CA LEU A 288 -11.92 18.75 -4.54
C LEU A 288 -11.24 18.88 -3.17
N ASN A 289 -12.03 18.88 -2.07
CA ASN A 289 -11.51 19.11 -0.72
C ASN A 289 -11.01 17.82 -0.07
N HIS A 290 -11.66 16.70 -0.37
CA HIS A 290 -11.37 15.39 0.20
C HIS A 290 -11.09 14.36 -0.91
N PRO A 291 -10.35 13.28 -0.63
CA PRO A 291 -10.42 12.08 -1.44
C PRO A 291 -11.85 11.51 -1.43
N VAL A 292 -12.38 11.19 -2.61
CA VAL A 292 -13.76 10.73 -2.78
C VAL A 292 -13.79 9.41 -3.54
N LEU A 293 -14.32 8.36 -2.91
CA LEU A 293 -14.52 7.04 -3.52
C LEU A 293 -15.98 6.91 -3.98
N ASP A 294 -16.21 6.81 -5.30
CA ASP A 294 -17.47 6.33 -5.85
C ASP A 294 -17.50 4.79 -5.75
N SER A 295 -18.21 4.29 -4.73
CA SER A 295 -18.21 2.85 -4.41
C SER A 295 -18.85 2.01 -5.51
N ASP A 296 -19.94 2.49 -6.13
CA ASP A 296 -20.68 1.78 -7.15
C ASP A 296 -19.95 1.80 -8.51
N SER A 297 -19.20 2.86 -8.78
CA SER A 297 -18.40 3.01 -10.01
C SER A 297 -16.98 2.46 -9.87
N GLY A 298 -16.50 2.23 -8.64
CA GLY A 298 -15.23 1.55 -8.35
C GLY A 298 -13.97 2.38 -8.66
N PHE A 299 -14.02 3.71 -8.47
CA PHE A 299 -12.85 4.59 -8.60
C PHE A 299 -12.78 5.60 -7.45
N LEU A 300 -11.58 6.05 -7.17
CA LEU A 300 -11.27 7.12 -6.22
C LEU A 300 -10.78 8.36 -6.96
N LEU A 301 -11.28 9.53 -6.60
CA LEU A 301 -10.71 10.84 -6.93
C LEU A 301 -9.96 11.37 -5.73
N ALA A 302 -8.71 11.79 -5.91
CA ALA A 302 -7.87 12.32 -4.83
C ALA A 302 -7.21 13.65 -5.24
N PRO A 303 -7.26 14.70 -4.40
CA PRO A 303 -6.70 16.03 -4.70
C PRO A 303 -5.18 16.05 -4.49
N MET A 304 -4.43 15.50 -5.46
CA MET A 304 -2.97 15.43 -5.44
C MET A 304 -2.34 16.76 -5.85
N ASN A 305 -1.07 16.95 -5.52
CA ASN A 305 -0.31 18.13 -5.93
C ASN A 305 -0.21 18.30 -7.46
N ARG A 306 -0.27 17.18 -8.22
CA ARG A 306 -0.22 17.19 -9.69
C ARG A 306 -1.57 17.38 -10.37
N GLY A 307 -2.67 17.43 -9.63
CA GLY A 307 -4.05 17.48 -10.12
C GLY A 307 -4.94 16.45 -9.42
N ILE A 308 -6.12 16.21 -9.94
CA ILE A 308 -7.03 15.21 -9.40
C ILE A 308 -6.62 13.83 -9.91
N ARG A 309 -6.19 12.94 -9.01
CA ARG A 309 -5.83 11.56 -9.36
C ARG A 309 -7.07 10.68 -9.39
N LEU A 310 -7.40 10.18 -10.58
CA LEU A 310 -8.36 9.10 -10.77
C LEU A 310 -7.63 7.76 -10.56
N THR A 311 -7.94 7.05 -9.49
CA THR A 311 -7.36 5.73 -9.16
C THR A 311 -8.42 4.65 -9.34
N THR A 312 -8.07 3.55 -10.01
CA THR A 312 -8.98 2.43 -10.27
C THR A 312 -8.84 1.31 -9.25
N GLY A 313 -9.72 0.31 -9.34
CA GLY A 313 -9.70 -0.89 -8.50
C GLY A 313 -8.50 -1.80 -8.70
N VAL A 314 -8.74 -3.10 -8.91
CA VAL A 314 -7.69 -4.11 -9.04
C VAL A 314 -7.77 -4.85 -10.38
N GLU A 315 -6.62 -5.14 -10.94
CA GLU A 315 -6.45 -6.07 -12.04
C GLU A 315 -5.57 -7.23 -11.59
N PHE A 316 -6.09 -8.45 -11.74
CA PHE A 316 -5.32 -9.69 -11.56
C PHE A 316 -4.63 -10.04 -12.86
N ALA A 317 -3.34 -9.83 -12.93
CA ALA A 317 -2.46 -10.18 -14.04
C ALA A 317 -1.04 -10.41 -13.50
N ARG A 318 -0.17 -11.03 -14.30
CA ARG A 318 1.25 -11.14 -13.94
C ARG A 318 1.86 -9.74 -13.83
N ARG A 319 2.81 -9.57 -12.91
CA ARG A 319 3.48 -8.28 -12.65
C ARG A 319 4.01 -7.64 -13.93
N ASP A 320 4.67 -8.45 -14.76
CA ASP A 320 5.40 -8.00 -15.95
C ASP A 320 4.57 -8.10 -17.25
N ALA A 321 3.26 -8.42 -17.16
CA ALA A 321 2.36 -8.41 -18.30
C ALA A 321 2.14 -6.98 -18.82
N PRO A 322 1.92 -6.78 -20.13
CA PRO A 322 1.64 -5.45 -20.68
C PRO A 322 0.52 -4.72 -19.93
N PRO A 323 0.59 -3.38 -19.80
CA PRO A 323 -0.49 -2.60 -19.19
C PRO A 323 -1.79 -2.69 -20.00
N THR A 324 -2.92 -2.78 -19.29
CA THR A 324 -4.27 -2.79 -19.90
C THR A 324 -5.18 -1.81 -19.13
N PRO A 325 -5.10 -0.48 -19.39
CA PRO A 325 -5.76 0.56 -18.59
C PRO A 325 -7.27 0.69 -18.80
N ILE A 326 -7.94 -0.37 -19.25
CA ILE A 326 -9.39 -0.42 -19.55
C ILE A 326 -10.25 0.08 -18.39
N GLN A 327 -9.81 -0.16 -17.15
CA GLN A 327 -10.53 0.35 -15.97
C GLN A 327 -10.51 1.87 -15.90
N VAL A 328 -9.40 2.53 -16.29
CA VAL A 328 -9.32 4.00 -16.37
C VAL A 328 -10.25 4.50 -17.49
N GLU A 329 -10.21 3.88 -18.65
CA GLU A 329 -11.06 4.25 -19.80
C GLU A 329 -12.56 4.17 -19.44
N ARG A 330 -12.96 3.14 -18.69
CA ARG A 330 -14.34 2.96 -18.22
C ARG A 330 -14.73 3.91 -17.08
N ALA A 331 -13.80 4.25 -16.20
CA ALA A 331 -14.04 5.13 -15.06
C ALA A 331 -14.08 6.61 -15.47
N LEU A 332 -13.28 7.03 -16.46
CA LEU A 332 -13.09 8.43 -16.82
C LEU A 332 -14.39 9.17 -17.19
N PRO A 333 -15.32 8.62 -18.01
CA PRO A 333 -16.60 9.29 -18.27
C PRO A 333 -17.44 9.49 -17.01
N ARG A 334 -17.45 8.50 -16.11
CA ARG A 334 -18.19 8.57 -14.84
C ARG A 334 -17.55 9.56 -13.87
N ALA A 335 -16.22 9.59 -13.82
CA ALA A 335 -15.47 10.54 -13.03
C ALA A 335 -15.70 11.98 -13.48
N ARG A 336 -15.78 12.23 -14.80
CA ARG A 336 -16.13 13.53 -15.38
C ARG A 336 -17.58 13.93 -15.12
N ALA A 337 -18.48 12.96 -14.99
CA ALA A 337 -19.87 13.22 -14.59
C ALA A 337 -20.00 13.48 -13.10
N LEU A 338 -19.04 12.99 -12.27
CA LEU A 338 -19.01 13.20 -10.82
C LEU A 338 -18.37 14.52 -10.42
N PHE A 339 -17.29 14.92 -11.10
CA PHE A 339 -16.52 16.11 -10.77
C PHE A 339 -16.00 16.78 -12.05
N PRO A 340 -15.89 18.13 -12.12
CA PRO A 340 -15.42 18.87 -13.29
C PRO A 340 -13.96 18.57 -13.60
N LEU A 341 -13.68 17.48 -14.34
CA LEU A 341 -12.36 17.05 -14.76
C LEU A 341 -12.07 17.49 -16.20
N GLY A 342 -10.92 18.12 -16.39
CA GLY A 342 -10.38 18.55 -17.68
C GLY A 342 -9.48 17.51 -18.33
N ASP A 343 -8.39 18.00 -18.92
CA ASP A 343 -7.45 17.18 -19.67
C ASP A 343 -6.52 16.38 -18.75
N PRO A 344 -6.05 15.20 -19.18
CA PRO A 344 -5.02 14.45 -18.52
C PRO A 344 -3.72 15.27 -18.37
N VAL A 345 -3.03 15.08 -17.26
CA VAL A 345 -1.69 15.63 -17.01
C VAL A 345 -0.63 14.77 -17.71
N GLU A 346 -0.80 13.45 -17.66
CA GLU A 346 0.05 12.47 -18.34
C GLU A 346 -0.64 11.94 -19.61
N ALA A 347 0.17 11.61 -20.63
CA ALA A 347 -0.32 11.03 -21.87
C ALA A 347 -0.88 9.60 -21.69
N THR A 348 -0.35 8.85 -20.74
CA THR A 348 -0.73 7.45 -20.46
C THR A 348 -0.97 7.21 -18.98
N PRO A 349 -1.98 6.39 -18.61
CA PRO A 349 -2.17 5.99 -17.23
C PRO A 349 -0.94 5.28 -16.66
N TRP A 350 -0.58 5.63 -15.43
CA TRP A 350 0.44 4.92 -14.67
C TRP A 350 -0.12 3.60 -14.13
N MET A 351 0.72 2.57 -14.10
CA MET A 351 0.39 1.26 -13.56
C MET A 351 1.31 0.90 -12.40
N GLY A 352 0.73 0.43 -11.30
CA GLY A 352 1.46 -0.11 -10.15
C GLY A 352 1.03 -1.50 -9.75
N ALA A 353 1.93 -2.21 -9.08
CA ALA A 353 1.74 -3.56 -8.57
C ALA A 353 1.68 -3.55 -7.04
N ARG A 354 0.56 -3.98 -6.47
CA ARG A 354 0.40 -4.14 -5.02
C ARG A 354 0.84 -5.55 -4.62
N PRO A 355 1.81 -5.71 -3.69
CA PRO A 355 2.28 -7.02 -3.23
C PRO A 355 1.25 -7.65 -2.29
N CYS A 356 0.58 -8.72 -2.71
CA CYS A 356 -0.51 -9.31 -1.95
C CYS A 356 -0.23 -10.75 -1.55
N LEU A 357 -0.50 -11.07 -0.29
CA LEU A 357 -0.52 -12.41 0.25
C LEU A 357 -1.98 -12.90 0.40
N PRO A 358 -2.26 -14.20 0.38
CA PRO A 358 -3.63 -14.69 0.37
C PRO A 358 -4.45 -14.35 1.61
N ASP A 359 -3.79 -14.26 2.77
CA ASP A 359 -4.39 -13.91 4.06
C ASP A 359 -4.51 -12.40 4.29
N MET A 360 -4.00 -11.61 3.33
CA MET A 360 -4.00 -10.15 3.37
C MET A 360 -3.18 -9.55 4.53
N LEU A 361 -2.24 -10.29 5.12
CA LEU A 361 -1.27 -9.80 6.10
C LEU A 361 0.13 -9.67 5.47
N PRO A 362 0.95 -8.67 5.83
CA PRO A 362 2.34 -8.59 5.41
C PRO A 362 3.18 -9.72 6.04
N VAL A 363 4.35 -9.98 5.48
CA VAL A 363 5.40 -10.79 6.13
C VAL A 363 6.35 -9.82 6.81
N ILE A 364 6.45 -9.93 8.13
CA ILE A 364 7.36 -9.12 8.96
C ILE A 364 8.08 -10.06 9.92
N GLY A 365 9.41 -10.04 9.91
CA GLY A 365 10.18 -10.81 10.89
C GLY A 365 11.36 -11.57 10.32
N LYS A 366 11.98 -12.38 11.18
CA LYS A 366 13.18 -13.14 10.87
C LYS A 366 12.89 -14.29 9.93
N ALA A 367 13.76 -14.51 8.97
CA ALA A 367 13.70 -15.68 8.10
C ALA A 367 14.25 -16.92 8.84
N PRO A 368 13.49 -18.03 8.90
CA PRO A 368 13.83 -19.16 9.79
C PRO A 368 15.07 -19.96 9.38
N ARG A 369 15.44 -19.95 8.08
CA ARG A 369 16.50 -20.80 7.53
C ARG A 369 17.82 -20.06 7.24
N HIS A 370 17.85 -18.74 7.39
CA HIS A 370 19.03 -17.92 7.08
C HIS A 370 19.32 -16.95 8.20
N ASN A 371 20.49 -17.05 8.82
CA ASN A 371 20.91 -16.12 9.83
C ASN A 371 21.07 -14.70 9.26
N GLY A 372 20.57 -13.69 9.97
CA GLY A 372 20.69 -12.31 9.58
C GLY A 372 19.78 -11.91 8.41
N LEU A 373 18.81 -12.75 8.00
CA LEU A 373 17.81 -12.40 6.99
C LEU A 373 16.48 -12.06 7.65
N TRP A 374 15.90 -10.93 7.23
CA TRP A 374 14.63 -10.41 7.71
C TRP A 374 13.73 -10.03 6.56
N PHE A 375 12.43 -10.07 6.76
CA PHE A 375 11.40 -9.73 5.78
C PHE A 375 10.55 -8.58 6.30
N ASP A 376 10.18 -7.65 5.39
CA ASP A 376 9.19 -6.60 5.61
C ASP A 376 8.53 -6.25 4.26
N PHE A 377 7.59 -7.10 3.81
CA PHE A 377 6.92 -6.93 2.52
C PHE A 377 5.50 -7.53 2.50
N GLY A 378 4.77 -7.31 1.41
CA GLY A 378 3.44 -7.90 1.25
C GLY A 378 2.30 -7.05 1.78
N HIS A 379 2.50 -5.75 1.94
CA HIS A 379 1.57 -4.78 2.53
C HIS A 379 0.36 -4.44 1.66
N GLN A 380 0.14 -5.13 0.56
CA GLN A 380 -1.01 -4.93 -0.33
C GLN A 380 -1.13 -3.48 -0.81
N HIS A 381 -2.28 -2.83 -0.57
CA HIS A 381 -2.52 -1.41 -0.81
C HIS A 381 -2.14 -0.53 0.39
N HIS A 382 -1.81 -1.13 1.53
CA HIS A 382 -1.49 -0.44 2.79
C HIS A 382 0.01 -0.12 2.96
N GLY A 383 0.86 -0.31 1.95
CA GLY A 383 2.29 -0.04 2.08
C GLY A 383 2.62 1.41 2.46
N LEU A 384 1.83 2.39 1.98
CA LEU A 384 1.92 3.77 2.45
C LEU A 384 1.46 3.86 3.92
N THR A 385 0.29 3.35 4.23
CA THR A 385 -0.30 3.41 5.58
C THR A 385 0.61 2.78 6.62
N LEU A 386 1.05 1.55 6.39
CA LEU A 386 1.69 0.71 7.39
C LEU A 386 3.22 0.83 7.45
N GLY A 387 3.86 1.34 6.39
CA GLY A 387 5.33 1.32 6.27
C GLY A 387 6.06 1.82 7.53
N PRO A 388 5.75 3.00 8.09
CA PRO A 388 6.37 3.46 9.33
C PRO A 388 6.09 2.55 10.54
N ALA A 389 4.86 2.03 10.68
CA ALA A 389 4.52 1.16 11.80
C ALA A 389 5.20 -0.22 11.70
N THR A 390 5.26 -0.81 10.50
CA THR A 390 5.94 -2.11 10.28
C THR A 390 7.45 -1.97 10.36
N GLY A 391 8.01 -0.86 9.84
CA GLY A 391 9.42 -0.55 10.01
C GLY A 391 9.83 -0.42 11.48
N ARG A 392 8.98 0.19 12.32
CA ARG A 392 9.18 0.23 13.77
C ARG A 392 9.09 -1.16 14.40
N LEU A 393 8.04 -1.93 14.09
CA LEU A 393 7.85 -3.29 14.60
C LEU A 393 9.08 -4.16 14.28
N LEU A 394 9.53 -4.13 13.01
CA LEU A 394 10.72 -4.86 12.58
C LEU A 394 11.97 -4.41 13.34
N ALA A 395 12.19 -3.11 13.49
CA ALA A 395 13.36 -2.57 14.18
C ALA A 395 13.37 -2.97 15.67
N GLU A 396 12.23 -2.93 16.36
CA GLU A 396 12.10 -3.41 17.75
C GLU A 396 12.50 -4.90 17.85
N MET A 397 12.02 -5.75 16.91
CA MET A 397 12.41 -7.16 16.87
C MET A 397 13.92 -7.35 16.60
N MET A 398 14.51 -6.58 15.69
CA MET A 398 15.93 -6.70 15.33
C MET A 398 16.88 -6.18 16.41
N THR A 399 16.41 -5.33 17.32
CA THR A 399 17.22 -4.77 18.42
C THR A 399 16.92 -5.41 19.78
N GLY A 400 16.00 -6.39 19.82
CA GLY A 400 15.63 -7.10 21.04
C GLY A 400 14.75 -6.27 22.00
N GLU A 401 14.14 -5.22 21.51
CA GLU A 401 13.11 -4.48 22.24
C GLU A 401 11.80 -5.27 22.31
N THR A 402 10.94 -4.97 23.27
CA THR A 402 9.58 -5.52 23.29
C THR A 402 8.77 -4.90 22.15
N PRO A 403 8.31 -5.69 21.17
CA PRO A 403 7.51 -5.17 20.06
C PRO A 403 6.19 -4.54 20.54
N PHE A 404 5.78 -3.43 19.96
CA PHE A 404 4.53 -2.74 20.32
C PHE A 404 3.27 -3.52 19.91
N ALA A 405 3.41 -4.50 19.03
CA ALA A 405 2.35 -5.41 18.58
C ALA A 405 2.88 -6.83 18.52
N ASP A 406 2.00 -7.82 18.64
CA ASP A 406 2.37 -9.24 18.48
C ASP A 406 2.86 -9.50 17.03
N PRO A 407 4.13 -9.89 16.82
CA PRO A 407 4.66 -10.17 15.49
C PRO A 407 4.26 -11.55 14.94
N THR A 408 3.75 -12.44 15.79
CA THR A 408 3.45 -13.84 15.43
C THR A 408 2.56 -14.00 14.19
N PRO A 409 1.48 -13.21 14.01
CA PRO A 409 0.64 -13.34 12.82
C PRO A 409 1.34 -12.95 11.52
N PHE A 410 2.46 -12.22 11.59
CA PHE A 410 3.20 -11.73 10.42
C PHE A 410 4.40 -12.61 10.07
N ALA A 411 4.71 -13.61 10.90
CA ALA A 411 5.84 -14.52 10.67
C ALA A 411 5.67 -15.31 9.35
N VAL A 412 6.81 -15.53 8.66
CA VAL A 412 6.81 -16.23 7.35
C VAL A 412 6.42 -17.70 7.48
N GLU A 413 6.64 -18.30 8.63
CA GLU A 413 6.34 -19.71 8.98
C GLU A 413 4.86 -20.06 8.81
N ARG A 414 3.95 -19.06 8.80
CA ARG A 414 2.52 -19.30 8.55
C ARG A 414 2.20 -19.83 7.15
N PHE A 415 3.20 -19.85 6.25
CA PHE A 415 3.05 -20.41 4.92
C PHE A 415 3.70 -21.81 4.76
N GLY A 416 4.34 -22.33 5.80
CA GLY A 416 4.97 -23.67 5.82
C GLY A 416 6.44 -23.64 5.50
#